data_e7e150f13d5b405daf989a5b174459c0
#
_entry.id   e7e150f13d5b405daf989a5b174459c0
#
_cell.length_a   1.000
_cell.length_b   1.000
_cell.length_c   1.000
_cell.angle_alpha   90.00
_cell.angle_beta   90.00
_cell.angle_gamma   90.00
#
_symmetry.space_group_name_H-M   'P 1'
#
loop_
_entity.id
_entity.type
_entity.pdbx_description
1 polymer ?
#
loop_
_entity_poly.entity_id
_entity_poly.type
_entity_poly.pdbx_seq_one_letter_code
_entity_poly.pdbx_strand_id
1 'polypeptide(L)'
;MHLLSLHWNRQHHSFLITYRPAFMRDMATGGPYFSKLLLNAIYFGASKFSNRPEVRRDPDDVRTAGWTFRQRVKELLGSALDRSEITTIQALLVMTSSLFALGDERSAAWLYAGTAFRMIIDLGMHVDATMLSNIRRLSDEDIEIRRRVFWGAFVVDKIQSLYQGRPASLQDFDTKVSLTFLDQYEELEPWQPFAYTDVQSYPGSPAYSVSTFTELCKLSWILNRILNKVYSERSSNRAPQELLDTLKSLDIELNEWYEALPTSLRFANAAKEITPPPHVLSLLALYNVLIILLHRPFVAEGHLHTTNPSVAISSFTICTAAASRIINILQAYDKAFSIRRAPYLISYATYVAATIHVRVAAQRGGGSRAHSNLWTCLDVFQKNQETNWAVRRAKNVIMHLMDRMGVDSGSQDRPRIDTRPQDDTNEQRGLQTQAYVHPETLESCALPAQMTPPEMETSELDMDMIIQSFIRQNTRQNEGQMSFEPAYNAPSNISADNLGVVSGISSSTAPGYGPYLDEQIDDDMLFGFNGSMQDSLLYN
;
A
#
# COMPACT_ATOMS: atom_id res chain seq x y z
N MET A 1 3.72 22.72 -17.45
CA MET A 1 2.29 22.51 -17.07
C MET A 1 1.89 21.04 -17.08
N HIS A 2 2.23 20.19 -18.10
CA HIS A 2 1.84 18.77 -18.15
C HIS A 2 2.16 17.97 -16.86
N LEU A 3 3.39 18.07 -16.33
CA LEU A 3 3.78 17.36 -15.10
C LEU A 3 3.05 17.89 -13.85
N LEU A 4 2.74 19.18 -13.78
CA LEU A 4 1.88 19.70 -12.71
C LEU A 4 0.46 19.15 -12.78
N SER A 5 -0.12 19.07 -14.00
CA SER A 5 -1.45 18.45 -14.15
C SER A 5 -1.45 16.97 -13.73
N LEU A 6 -0.37 16.22 -14.04
CA LEU A 6 -0.21 14.86 -13.54
C LEU A 6 -0.09 14.80 -12.01
N HIS A 7 0.68 15.73 -11.42
CA HIS A 7 0.80 15.80 -9.96
C HIS A 7 -0.55 16.05 -9.30
N TRP A 8 -1.28 17.09 -9.72
CA TRP A 8 -2.58 17.44 -9.14
C TRP A 8 -3.63 16.35 -9.32
N ASN A 9 -3.60 15.60 -10.41
CA ASN A 9 -4.58 14.54 -10.68
C ASN A 9 -4.23 13.19 -10.02
N ARG A 10 -2.93 12.82 -9.96
CA ARG A 10 -2.53 11.46 -9.61
C ARG A 10 -1.83 11.31 -8.27
N GLN A 11 -1.19 12.37 -7.77
CA GLN A 11 -0.38 12.29 -6.55
C GLN A 11 -0.94 13.13 -5.41
N HIS A 12 -1.40 14.34 -5.71
CA HIS A 12 -1.82 15.32 -4.73
C HIS A 12 -2.86 14.76 -3.75
N HIS A 13 -3.90 14.12 -4.26
CA HIS A 13 -5.00 13.58 -3.45
C HIS A 13 -4.59 12.45 -2.50
N SER A 14 -3.39 11.87 -2.65
CA SER A 14 -2.94 10.79 -1.78
C SER A 14 -2.54 11.26 -0.39
N PHE A 15 -1.95 12.45 -0.25
CA PHE A 15 -1.37 12.91 1.02
C PHE A 15 -1.57 14.40 1.31
N LEU A 16 -2.18 15.18 0.43
CA LEU A 16 -2.41 16.63 0.50
C LEU A 16 -1.23 17.46 1.07
N ILE A 17 0.02 17.01 0.86
CA ILE A 17 1.24 17.62 1.41
C ILE A 17 1.44 19.05 0.90
N THR A 18 1.07 19.31 -0.37
CA THR A 18 1.15 20.63 -0.99
C THR A 18 -0.22 21.29 -1.01
N TYR A 19 -0.31 22.52 -0.49
CA TYR A 19 -1.54 23.30 -0.61
C TYR A 19 -1.56 24.03 -1.95
N ARG A 20 -2.35 23.53 -2.90
CA ARG A 20 -2.36 23.96 -4.32
C ARG A 20 -2.59 25.45 -4.51
N PRO A 21 -3.53 26.14 -3.81
CA PRO A 21 -3.72 27.57 -3.97
C PRO A 21 -2.46 28.39 -3.67
N ALA A 22 -1.84 28.17 -2.50
CA ALA A 22 -0.63 28.87 -2.09
C ALA A 22 0.56 28.53 -3.02
N PHE A 23 0.76 27.25 -3.35
CA PHE A 23 1.82 26.83 -4.25
C PHE A 23 1.73 27.49 -5.63
N MET A 24 0.53 27.53 -6.24
CA MET A 24 0.34 28.10 -7.57
C MET A 24 0.49 29.63 -7.57
N ARG A 25 -0.05 30.32 -6.55
CA ARG A 25 0.13 31.75 -6.34
C ARG A 25 1.61 32.09 -6.20
N ASP A 26 2.30 31.39 -5.30
CA ASP A 26 3.69 31.69 -4.95
C ASP A 26 4.67 31.26 -6.06
N MET A 27 4.31 30.31 -6.88
CA MET A 27 5.05 29.99 -8.11
C MET A 27 5.06 31.17 -9.10
N ALA A 28 3.98 31.95 -9.16
CA ALA A 28 3.89 33.12 -10.04
C ALA A 28 4.54 34.37 -9.42
N THR A 29 4.53 34.51 -8.10
CA THR A 29 4.96 35.72 -7.38
C THR A 29 6.30 35.60 -6.66
N GLY A 30 6.86 34.41 -6.54
CA GLY A 30 8.08 34.13 -5.77
C GLY A 30 7.85 34.10 -4.26
N GLY A 31 6.64 33.71 -3.82
CA GLY A 31 6.26 33.66 -2.41
C GLY A 31 6.82 32.45 -1.63
N PRO A 32 6.53 32.36 -0.30
CA PRO A 32 7.20 31.45 0.63
C PRO A 32 6.80 29.97 0.45
N TYR A 33 5.66 29.66 -0.17
CA TYR A 33 5.18 28.29 -0.37
C TYR A 33 5.58 27.68 -1.72
N PHE A 34 6.52 28.31 -2.41
CA PHE A 34 7.14 27.82 -3.63
C PHE A 34 8.66 27.77 -3.49
N SER A 35 9.27 26.66 -3.93
CA SER A 35 10.73 26.57 -4.15
C SER A 35 11.05 25.75 -5.39
N LYS A 36 12.22 26.02 -6.00
CA LYS A 36 12.72 25.21 -7.11
C LYS A 36 12.96 23.76 -6.70
N LEU A 37 13.35 23.53 -5.45
CA LEU A 37 13.51 22.18 -4.88
C LEU A 37 12.18 21.43 -4.90
N LEU A 38 11.10 22.01 -4.34
CA LEU A 38 9.78 21.41 -4.32
C LEU A 38 9.24 21.15 -5.72
N LEU A 39 9.39 22.11 -6.63
CA LEU A 39 8.95 21.96 -8.02
C LEU A 39 9.63 20.77 -8.72
N ASN A 40 10.95 20.62 -8.55
CA ASN A 40 11.68 19.50 -9.15
C ASN A 40 11.32 18.15 -8.48
N ALA A 41 11.04 18.13 -7.20
CA ALA A 41 10.53 16.94 -6.51
C ALA A 41 9.15 16.52 -7.06
N ILE A 42 8.25 17.47 -7.25
CA ILE A 42 6.94 17.25 -7.89
C ILE A 42 7.11 16.72 -9.33
N TYR A 43 7.97 17.34 -10.12
CA TYR A 43 8.22 16.89 -11.50
C TYR A 43 8.82 15.49 -11.57
N PHE A 44 9.76 15.16 -10.68
CA PHE A 44 10.30 13.81 -10.58
C PHE A 44 9.19 12.78 -10.30
N GLY A 45 8.38 13.01 -9.26
CA GLY A 45 7.31 12.10 -8.90
C GLY A 45 6.23 11.95 -9.97
N ALA A 46 5.90 13.02 -10.68
CA ALA A 46 4.88 13.03 -11.75
C ALA A 46 5.38 12.39 -13.05
N SER A 47 6.69 12.40 -13.31
CA SER A 47 7.28 11.93 -14.57
C SER A 47 6.97 10.46 -14.88
N LYS A 48 6.86 9.60 -13.86
CA LYS A 48 6.53 8.18 -14.03
C LYS A 48 5.14 7.95 -14.64
N PHE A 49 4.23 8.90 -14.50
CA PHE A 49 2.88 8.84 -15.07
C PHE A 49 2.79 9.43 -16.47
N SER A 50 3.86 10.08 -16.95
CA SER A 50 3.88 10.70 -18.27
C SER A 50 4.08 9.69 -19.38
N ASN A 51 3.30 9.84 -20.46
CA ASN A 51 3.50 9.08 -21.70
C ASN A 51 4.60 9.68 -22.58
N ARG A 52 5.14 10.86 -22.22
CA ARG A 52 6.11 11.59 -23.02
C ARG A 52 7.51 10.99 -22.83
N PRO A 53 8.18 10.52 -23.91
CA PRO A 53 9.52 9.96 -23.81
C PRO A 53 10.57 11.00 -23.40
N GLU A 54 10.34 12.30 -23.67
CA GLU A 54 11.27 13.39 -23.36
C GLU A 54 11.51 13.58 -21.86
N VAL A 55 10.62 13.07 -21.00
CA VAL A 55 10.82 13.11 -19.54
C VAL A 55 11.71 11.97 -19.05
N ARG A 56 12.12 11.04 -19.93
CA ARG A 56 12.94 9.87 -19.61
C ARG A 56 14.39 10.13 -20.01
N ARG A 57 15.33 9.47 -19.31
CA ARG A 57 16.72 9.40 -19.75
C ARG A 57 16.86 8.46 -20.96
N ASP A 58 16.26 7.28 -20.85
CA ASP A 58 16.11 6.31 -21.91
C ASP A 58 14.64 6.32 -22.34
N PRO A 59 14.31 6.70 -23.60
CA PRO A 59 12.95 6.78 -24.08
C PRO A 59 12.16 5.48 -23.90
N ASP A 60 12.82 4.33 -23.97
CA ASP A 60 12.20 3.01 -23.91
C ASP A 60 12.09 2.46 -22.47
N ASP A 61 12.80 3.08 -21.49
CA ASP A 61 12.75 2.67 -20.10
C ASP A 61 12.03 3.70 -19.21
N VAL A 62 10.78 3.38 -18.85
CA VAL A 62 9.94 4.21 -17.97
C VAL A 62 10.59 4.48 -16.61
N ARG A 63 11.47 3.56 -16.10
CA ARG A 63 12.16 3.74 -14.81
C ARG A 63 13.10 4.93 -14.80
N THR A 64 13.54 5.36 -15.96
CA THR A 64 14.42 6.52 -16.13
C THR A 64 13.66 7.85 -16.15
N ALA A 65 12.33 7.81 -16.00
CA ALA A 65 11.50 9.01 -16.01
C ALA A 65 11.86 9.96 -14.86
N GLY A 66 11.96 11.23 -15.17
CA GLY A 66 12.26 12.29 -14.21
C GLY A 66 13.73 12.38 -13.79
N TRP A 67 14.65 11.67 -14.46
CA TRP A 67 16.07 11.66 -14.10
C TRP A 67 16.67 13.06 -13.91
N THR A 68 16.43 13.98 -14.84
CA THR A 68 16.95 15.36 -14.80
C THR A 68 16.43 16.12 -13.57
N PHE A 69 15.14 15.94 -13.24
CA PHE A 69 14.53 16.57 -12.07
C PHE A 69 15.11 16.01 -10.78
N ARG A 70 15.35 14.70 -10.72
CA ARG A 70 16.01 14.05 -9.57
C ARG A 70 17.43 14.55 -9.37
N GLN A 71 18.21 14.71 -10.44
CA GLN A 71 19.53 15.32 -10.37
C GLN A 71 19.46 16.76 -9.82
N ARG A 72 18.50 17.54 -10.31
CA ARG A 72 18.30 18.90 -9.83
C ARG A 72 17.88 18.95 -8.37
N VAL A 73 17.07 18.01 -7.89
CA VAL A 73 16.77 17.87 -6.45
C VAL A 73 18.05 17.65 -5.66
N LYS A 74 18.92 16.70 -6.07
CA LYS A 74 20.18 16.43 -5.36
C LYS A 74 21.10 17.66 -5.29
N GLU A 75 21.20 18.44 -6.36
CA GLU A 75 22.00 19.68 -6.40
C GLU A 75 21.43 20.75 -5.45
N LEU A 76 20.12 20.93 -5.42
CA LEU A 76 19.46 21.94 -4.60
C LEU A 76 19.36 21.55 -3.11
N LEU A 77 19.35 20.24 -2.82
CA LEU A 77 19.14 19.74 -1.48
C LEU A 77 20.31 20.08 -0.54
N GLY A 78 21.56 20.09 -1.02
CA GLY A 78 22.73 20.36 -0.19
C GLY A 78 22.59 21.65 0.62
N SER A 79 22.27 22.77 -0.05
CA SER A 79 22.06 24.06 0.61
C SER A 79 20.73 24.16 1.37
N ALA A 80 19.72 23.36 1.01
CA ALA A 80 18.43 23.38 1.65
C ALA A 80 18.39 22.61 3.00
N LEU A 81 19.42 21.79 3.29
CA LEU A 81 19.52 21.07 4.56
C LEU A 81 20.03 21.94 5.72
N ASP A 82 20.59 23.11 5.44
CA ASP A 82 21.11 24.02 6.48
C ASP A 82 19.99 24.77 7.22
N ARG A 83 18.74 24.68 6.73
CA ARG A 83 17.58 25.38 7.31
C ARG A 83 16.33 24.53 7.24
N SER A 84 15.53 24.56 8.29
CA SER A 84 14.21 23.95 8.28
C SER A 84 13.21 24.88 7.60
N GLU A 85 12.70 24.46 6.43
CA GLU A 85 11.72 25.20 5.64
C GLU A 85 10.56 24.29 5.21
N ILE A 86 9.33 24.83 5.19
CA ILE A 86 8.13 24.07 4.83
C ILE A 86 8.27 23.47 3.41
N THR A 87 8.78 24.23 2.45
CA THR A 87 8.95 23.74 1.07
C THR A 87 10.02 22.66 0.95
N THR A 88 11.04 22.67 1.81
CA THR A 88 12.04 21.59 1.89
C THR A 88 11.42 20.33 2.47
N ILE A 89 10.63 20.43 3.53
CA ILE A 89 9.87 19.30 4.11
C ILE A 89 8.96 18.68 3.05
N GLN A 90 8.17 19.50 2.37
CA GLN A 90 7.27 19.04 1.28
C GLN A 90 8.04 18.33 0.18
N ALA A 91 9.18 18.87 -0.26
CA ALA A 91 10.03 18.25 -1.28
C ALA A 91 10.55 16.88 -0.84
N LEU A 92 11.04 16.76 0.39
CA LEU A 92 11.54 15.50 0.96
C LEU A 92 10.44 14.44 1.06
N LEU A 93 9.23 14.81 1.48
CA LEU A 93 8.09 13.89 1.56
C LEU A 93 7.63 13.42 0.17
N VAL A 94 7.58 14.32 -0.82
CA VAL A 94 7.25 13.97 -2.22
C VAL A 94 8.32 13.04 -2.81
N MET A 95 9.59 13.32 -2.55
CA MET A 95 10.70 12.46 -2.96
C MET A 95 10.61 11.07 -2.33
N THR A 96 10.35 11.00 -1.02
CA THR A 96 10.17 9.75 -0.28
C THR A 96 9.12 8.86 -0.95
N SER A 97 7.92 9.38 -1.19
CA SER A 97 6.82 8.64 -1.81
C SER A 97 7.15 8.18 -3.23
N SER A 98 7.94 8.97 -3.97
CA SER A 98 8.34 8.65 -5.35
C SER A 98 9.42 7.57 -5.41
N LEU A 99 10.40 7.60 -4.50
CA LEU A 99 11.52 6.66 -4.43
C LEU A 99 11.06 5.26 -4.01
N PHE A 100 10.02 5.14 -3.19
CA PHE A 100 9.45 3.85 -2.83
C PHE A 100 9.07 3.00 -4.04
N ALA A 101 8.45 3.61 -5.03
CA ALA A 101 8.01 2.92 -6.24
C ALA A 101 9.18 2.35 -7.06
N LEU A 102 10.39 2.92 -6.96
CA LEU A 102 11.57 2.42 -7.65
C LEU A 102 12.16 1.15 -7.02
N GLY A 103 11.97 0.94 -5.72
CA GLY A 103 12.37 -0.28 -5.02
C GLY A 103 13.83 -0.36 -4.58
N ASP A 104 14.75 0.21 -5.35
CA ASP A 104 16.20 0.14 -5.08
C ASP A 104 16.71 1.29 -4.19
N GLU A 105 15.85 2.27 -3.90
CA GLU A 105 16.19 3.50 -3.19
C GLU A 105 15.59 3.57 -1.77
N ARG A 106 15.42 2.41 -1.14
CA ARG A 106 14.76 2.29 0.19
C ARG A 106 15.47 3.11 1.26
N SER A 107 16.80 3.10 1.28
CA SER A 107 17.58 3.88 2.24
C SER A 107 17.46 5.38 2.00
N ALA A 108 17.53 5.85 0.75
CA ALA A 108 17.34 7.26 0.42
C ALA A 108 15.93 7.75 0.82
N ALA A 109 14.89 6.96 0.53
CA ALA A 109 13.52 7.27 0.94
C ALA A 109 13.41 7.39 2.47
N TRP A 110 14.02 6.48 3.22
CA TRP A 110 14.04 6.51 4.69
C TRP A 110 14.73 7.74 5.25
N LEU A 111 15.90 8.07 4.73
CA LEU A 111 16.68 9.22 5.17
C LEU A 111 16.00 10.55 4.85
N TYR A 112 15.40 10.67 3.67
CA TYR A 112 14.64 11.88 3.31
C TYR A 112 13.43 12.09 4.23
N ALA A 113 12.69 11.03 4.52
CA ALA A 113 11.58 11.10 5.47
C ALA A 113 12.06 11.49 6.87
N GLY A 114 13.12 10.83 7.39
CA GLY A 114 13.69 11.14 8.69
C GLY A 114 14.14 12.59 8.82
N THR A 115 14.76 13.15 7.77
CA THR A 115 15.14 14.57 7.70
C THR A 115 13.90 15.47 7.76
N ALA A 116 12.86 15.16 6.98
CA ALA A 116 11.60 15.91 7.00
C ALA A 116 10.96 15.89 8.39
N PHE A 117 10.95 14.75 9.08
CA PHE A 117 10.39 14.63 10.43
C PHE A 117 11.16 15.48 11.45
N ARG A 118 12.49 15.51 11.36
CA ARG A 118 13.32 16.39 12.20
C ARG A 118 13.03 17.87 11.96
N MET A 119 12.90 18.29 10.70
CA MET A 119 12.53 19.68 10.35
C MET A 119 11.13 20.05 10.86
N ILE A 120 10.16 19.12 10.84
CA ILE A 120 8.82 19.32 11.40
C ILE A 120 8.88 19.63 12.91
N ILE A 121 9.69 18.88 13.64
CA ILE A 121 9.89 19.10 15.09
C ILE A 121 10.60 20.42 15.34
N ASP A 122 11.65 20.73 14.57
CA ASP A 122 12.41 21.98 14.68
C ASP A 122 11.54 23.22 14.43
N LEU A 123 10.61 23.16 13.47
CA LEU A 123 9.64 24.23 13.20
C LEU A 123 8.44 24.25 14.18
N GLY A 124 8.37 23.32 15.13
CA GLY A 124 7.26 23.22 16.09
C GLY A 124 5.92 22.87 15.44
N MET A 125 5.93 22.18 14.28
CA MET A 125 4.71 21.84 13.55
C MET A 125 3.93 20.69 14.18
N HIS A 126 4.50 19.96 15.12
CA HIS A 126 3.87 18.91 15.93
C HIS A 126 2.99 19.46 17.05
N VAL A 127 3.05 20.76 17.30
CA VAL A 127 2.21 21.47 18.26
C VAL A 127 1.11 22.21 17.51
N ASP A 128 -0.11 22.25 18.07
CA ASP A 128 -1.22 22.98 17.42
C ASP A 128 -0.89 24.47 17.32
N ALA A 129 -0.91 24.97 16.08
CA ALA A 129 -0.56 26.35 15.76
C ALA A 129 -1.50 27.37 16.42
N THR A 130 -2.73 26.99 16.79
CA THR A 130 -3.65 27.85 17.55
C THR A 130 -3.15 28.16 18.93
N MET A 131 -2.37 27.26 19.55
CA MET A 131 -1.70 27.50 20.84
C MET A 131 -0.51 28.45 20.72
N LEU A 132 0.06 28.58 19.53
CA LEU A 132 1.18 29.46 19.21
C LEU A 132 0.73 30.85 18.72
N SER A 133 -0.56 31.06 18.49
CA SER A 133 -1.12 32.30 17.91
C SER A 133 -0.84 33.56 18.75
N ASN A 134 -0.60 33.42 20.04
CA ASN A 134 -0.19 34.51 20.92
C ASN A 134 1.27 34.95 20.70
N ILE A 135 2.11 34.13 20.07
CA ILE A 135 3.54 34.39 19.88
C ILE A 135 3.84 34.78 18.42
N ARG A 136 3.14 34.21 17.46
CA ARG A 136 3.26 34.50 16.03
C ARG A 136 1.85 34.63 15.45
N ARG A 137 1.53 35.77 14.81
CA ARG A 137 0.28 35.89 14.04
C ARG A 137 0.41 35.08 12.75
N LEU A 138 0.04 33.80 12.81
CA LEU A 138 -0.10 32.95 11.61
C LEU A 138 -1.48 33.22 10.98
N SER A 139 -1.53 33.31 9.67
CA SER A 139 -2.79 33.34 8.92
C SER A 139 -3.48 31.96 8.96
N ASP A 140 -4.77 31.91 8.63
CA ASP A 140 -5.49 30.65 8.51
C ASP A 140 -4.86 29.74 7.43
N GLU A 141 -4.34 30.34 6.34
CA GLU A 141 -3.60 29.62 5.31
C GLU A 141 -2.29 29.01 5.84
N ASP A 142 -1.53 29.75 6.66
CA ASP A 142 -0.31 29.25 7.29
C ASP A 142 -0.61 28.07 8.23
N ILE A 143 -1.69 28.18 9.01
CA ILE A 143 -2.14 27.12 9.91
C ILE A 143 -2.55 25.88 9.10
N GLU A 144 -3.32 26.05 8.04
CA GLU A 144 -3.76 24.98 7.16
C GLU A 144 -2.57 24.25 6.52
N ILE A 145 -1.60 24.98 5.97
CA ILE A 145 -0.41 24.39 5.34
C ILE A 145 0.39 23.60 6.37
N ARG A 146 0.59 24.13 7.57
CA ARG A 146 1.29 23.43 8.66
C ARG A 146 0.58 22.14 9.06
N ARG A 147 -0.75 22.16 9.19
CA ARG A 147 -1.55 20.98 9.51
C ARG A 147 -1.45 19.91 8.41
N ARG A 148 -1.59 20.29 7.12
CA ARG A 148 -1.45 19.36 5.99
C ARG A 148 -0.07 18.73 5.93
N VAL A 149 0.99 19.50 6.10
CA VAL A 149 2.36 19.00 6.08
C VAL A 149 2.62 18.07 7.24
N PHE A 150 2.18 18.42 8.46
CA PHE A 150 2.31 17.54 9.63
C PHE A 150 1.57 16.22 9.44
N TRP A 151 0.29 16.26 9.10
CA TRP A 151 -0.51 15.04 8.91
C TRP A 151 -0.07 14.24 7.70
N GLY A 152 0.33 14.89 6.62
CA GLY A 152 0.93 14.22 5.48
C GLY A 152 2.22 13.49 5.83
N ALA A 153 3.07 14.10 6.65
CA ALA A 153 4.28 13.46 7.18
C ALA A 153 3.95 12.29 8.10
N PHE A 154 2.93 12.43 8.97
CA PHE A 154 2.47 11.35 9.85
C PHE A 154 2.00 10.13 9.03
N VAL A 155 1.19 10.36 7.99
CA VAL A 155 0.76 9.29 7.07
C VAL A 155 1.95 8.65 6.37
N VAL A 156 2.87 9.45 5.81
CA VAL A 156 4.08 8.95 5.14
C VAL A 156 4.92 8.09 6.09
N ASP A 157 5.11 8.51 7.34
CA ASP A 157 5.84 7.75 8.36
C ASP A 157 5.22 6.37 8.60
N LYS A 158 3.89 6.31 8.79
CA LYS A 158 3.20 5.03 9.05
C LYS A 158 3.21 4.10 7.85
N ILE A 159 2.93 4.63 6.67
CA ILE A 159 2.97 3.86 5.42
C ILE A 159 4.40 3.37 5.13
N GLN A 160 5.41 4.20 5.38
CA GLN A 160 6.81 3.81 5.22
C GLN A 160 7.21 2.72 6.20
N SER A 161 6.85 2.85 7.47
CA SER A 161 7.07 1.83 8.50
C SER A 161 6.40 0.52 8.14
N LEU A 162 5.17 0.59 7.63
CA LEU A 162 4.42 -0.54 7.12
C LEU A 162 5.16 -1.28 5.98
N TYR A 163 5.68 -0.54 4.99
CA TYR A 163 6.34 -1.14 3.83
C TYR A 163 7.73 -1.71 4.13
N GLN A 164 8.43 -1.17 5.14
CA GLN A 164 9.82 -1.52 5.42
C GLN A 164 10.01 -2.35 6.70
N GLY A 165 8.96 -2.53 7.50
CA GLY A 165 9.06 -3.20 8.80
C GLY A 165 9.90 -2.46 9.82
N ARG A 166 10.04 -1.13 9.68
CA ARG A 166 10.85 -0.30 10.57
C ARG A 166 9.96 0.43 11.59
N PRO A 167 10.48 0.76 12.78
CA PRO A 167 9.73 1.53 13.76
C PRO A 167 9.31 2.90 13.20
N ALA A 168 8.09 3.34 13.53
CA ALA A 168 7.60 4.67 13.19
C ALA A 168 8.30 5.75 14.03
N SER A 169 8.59 6.90 13.42
CA SER A 169 9.32 8.01 14.04
C SER A 169 8.42 9.00 14.77
N LEU A 170 7.25 9.31 14.18
CA LEU A 170 6.27 10.24 14.77
C LEU A 170 5.26 9.44 15.60
N GLN A 171 5.19 9.70 16.90
CA GLN A 171 4.27 8.99 17.77
C GLN A 171 3.00 9.81 18.03
N ASP A 172 1.89 9.13 18.33
CA ASP A 172 0.58 9.73 18.54
C ASP A 172 0.47 10.56 19.83
N PHE A 173 1.25 10.20 20.86
CA PHE A 173 1.28 10.93 22.12
C PHE A 173 2.06 12.26 22.06
N ASP A 174 2.83 12.47 20.99
CA ASP A 174 3.68 13.66 20.84
C ASP A 174 2.96 14.83 20.15
N THR A 175 1.69 14.66 19.73
CA THR A 175 0.98 15.68 18.97
C THR A 175 -0.43 15.98 19.50
N LYS A 176 -0.79 17.25 19.40
CA LYS A 176 -2.17 17.75 19.61
C LYS A 176 -2.67 18.53 18.39
N VAL A 177 -2.03 18.35 17.22
CA VAL A 177 -2.40 19.06 16.00
C VAL A 177 -3.82 18.68 15.61
N SER A 178 -4.68 19.68 15.40
CA SER A 178 -6.06 19.47 14.98
C SER A 178 -6.15 18.72 13.64
N LEU A 179 -7.10 17.79 13.53
CA LEU A 179 -7.42 17.04 12.31
C LEU A 179 -8.53 17.75 11.49
N THR A 180 -8.61 19.06 11.58
CA THR A 180 -9.57 19.87 10.82
C THR A 180 -8.84 20.59 9.71
N PHE A 181 -9.25 20.36 8.47
CA PHE A 181 -8.67 20.99 7.29
C PHE A 181 -9.66 21.97 6.64
N LEU A 182 -9.10 23.03 6.04
CA LEU A 182 -9.90 23.96 5.25
C LEU A 182 -10.23 23.33 3.90
N ASP A 183 -11.50 23.37 3.53
CA ASP A 183 -11.97 23.04 2.20
C ASP A 183 -12.48 24.30 1.50
N GLN A 184 -11.79 24.75 0.46
CA GLN A 184 -12.23 25.86 -0.36
C GLN A 184 -12.91 25.40 -1.64
N TYR A 185 -12.47 24.26 -2.21
CA TYR A 185 -12.99 23.72 -3.46
C TYR A 185 -12.60 22.24 -3.69
N GLU A 186 -11.63 21.72 -2.95
CA GLU A 186 -10.98 20.42 -3.21
C GLU A 186 -11.91 19.23 -2.99
N GLU A 187 -12.90 19.38 -2.11
CA GLU A 187 -13.85 18.30 -1.81
C GLU A 187 -14.78 18.01 -2.99
N LEU A 188 -15.33 19.06 -3.59
CA LEU A 188 -16.30 18.95 -4.67
C LEU A 188 -15.70 19.26 -6.06
N GLU A 189 -14.38 19.46 -6.15
CA GLU A 189 -13.72 19.64 -7.46
C GLU A 189 -14.03 18.44 -8.36
N PRO A 190 -14.53 18.66 -9.60
CA PRO A 190 -14.77 17.56 -10.51
C PRO A 190 -13.47 16.84 -10.85
N TRP A 191 -13.39 15.56 -10.47
CA TRP A 191 -12.25 14.71 -10.78
C TRP A 191 -12.51 13.91 -12.05
N GLN A 192 -11.57 13.97 -12.99
CA GLN A 192 -11.55 13.19 -14.23
C GLN A 192 -10.19 12.51 -14.39
N PRO A 193 -10.12 11.31 -14.97
CA PRO A 193 -8.87 10.63 -15.23
C PRO A 193 -8.01 11.44 -16.22
N PHE A 194 -6.80 11.83 -15.82
CA PHE A 194 -5.86 12.54 -16.68
C PHE A 194 -4.67 11.64 -17.03
N ALA A 195 -4.38 11.49 -18.32
CA ALA A 195 -3.31 10.67 -18.88
C ALA A 195 -3.36 9.19 -18.40
N TYR A 196 -4.56 8.63 -18.26
CA TYR A 196 -4.77 7.21 -18.19
C TYR A 196 -4.89 6.64 -19.61
N THR A 197 -4.23 5.54 -19.88
CA THR A 197 -4.36 4.79 -21.15
C THR A 197 -5.48 3.76 -20.99
N ASP A 198 -6.19 3.48 -22.08
CA ASP A 198 -7.20 2.42 -22.17
C ASP A 198 -8.42 2.59 -21.26
N VAL A 199 -8.75 3.82 -20.87
CA VAL A 199 -9.90 4.12 -20.02
C VAL A 199 -11.17 4.15 -20.86
N GLN A 200 -12.12 3.27 -20.54
CA GLN A 200 -13.51 3.44 -20.96
C GLN A 200 -14.04 4.76 -20.41
N SER A 201 -15.04 5.36 -21.09
CA SER A 201 -15.63 6.63 -20.67
C SER A 201 -15.98 6.61 -19.18
N TYR A 202 -15.18 7.28 -18.34
CA TYR A 202 -15.45 7.47 -16.93
C TYR A 202 -16.35 8.72 -16.77
N PRO A 203 -17.49 8.63 -16.09
CA PRO A 203 -18.44 9.74 -16.00
C PRO A 203 -17.91 10.94 -15.20
N GLY A 204 -16.82 10.77 -14.43
CA GLY A 204 -16.35 11.74 -13.46
C GLY A 204 -17.02 11.58 -12.10
N SER A 205 -16.41 12.15 -11.09
CA SER A 205 -16.97 12.24 -9.73
C SER A 205 -16.40 13.46 -9.01
N PRO A 206 -17.00 13.90 -7.90
CA PRO A 206 -16.31 14.80 -6.99
C PRO A 206 -15.00 14.16 -6.48
N ALA A 207 -14.00 14.95 -6.21
CA ALA A 207 -12.69 14.46 -5.77
C ALA A 207 -12.71 13.89 -4.35
N TYR A 208 -13.54 14.45 -3.45
CA TYR A 208 -13.59 14.08 -2.03
C TYR A 208 -12.21 14.07 -1.35
N SER A 209 -11.35 15.01 -1.73
CA SER A 209 -9.92 15.01 -1.36
C SER A 209 -9.70 15.24 0.13
N VAL A 210 -10.43 16.22 0.70
CA VAL A 210 -10.29 16.60 2.11
C VAL A 210 -10.85 15.51 3.01
N SER A 211 -12.05 15.00 2.70
CA SER A 211 -12.65 13.88 3.44
C SER A 211 -11.78 12.63 3.37
N THR A 212 -11.28 12.27 2.18
CA THR A 212 -10.39 11.11 2.02
C THR A 212 -9.11 11.25 2.83
N PHE A 213 -8.49 12.44 2.82
CA PHE A 213 -7.27 12.68 3.57
C PHE A 213 -7.52 12.67 5.09
N THR A 214 -8.62 13.24 5.55
CA THR A 214 -9.03 13.18 6.96
C THR A 214 -9.19 11.73 7.43
N GLU A 215 -9.89 10.92 6.66
CA GLU A 215 -10.09 9.51 7.00
C GLU A 215 -8.79 8.69 6.88
N LEU A 216 -7.91 9.02 5.96
CA LEU A 216 -6.58 8.43 5.87
C LEU A 216 -5.70 8.75 7.09
N CYS A 217 -5.77 9.97 7.62
CA CYS A 217 -5.07 10.34 8.85
C CYS A 217 -5.59 9.55 10.06
N LYS A 218 -6.93 9.42 10.20
CA LYS A 218 -7.55 8.58 11.26
C LYS A 218 -7.12 7.12 11.13
N LEU A 219 -7.17 6.57 9.93
CA LEU A 219 -6.76 5.19 9.67
C LEU A 219 -5.26 4.97 9.92
N SER A 220 -4.42 5.97 9.62
CA SER A 220 -2.98 5.95 9.94
C SER A 220 -2.70 5.99 11.43
N TRP A 221 -3.58 6.58 12.23
CA TRP A 221 -3.53 6.52 13.69
C TRP A 221 -3.77 5.10 14.20
N ILE A 222 -4.78 4.41 13.66
CA ILE A 222 -5.03 3.00 13.99
C ILE A 222 -3.83 2.14 13.55
N LEU A 223 -3.28 2.39 12.33
CA LEU A 223 -2.07 1.73 11.86
C LEU A 223 -0.89 1.90 12.83
N ASN A 224 -0.66 3.11 13.35
CA ASN A 224 0.38 3.36 14.36
C ASN A 224 0.20 2.45 15.59
N ARG A 225 -1.03 2.29 16.07
CA ARG A 225 -1.35 1.42 17.21
C ARG A 225 -1.14 -0.06 16.90
N ILE A 226 -1.51 -0.52 15.69
CA ILE A 226 -1.23 -1.89 15.22
C ILE A 226 0.28 -2.13 15.20
N LEU A 227 1.07 -1.24 14.58
CA LEU A 227 2.52 -1.39 14.50
C LEU A 227 3.17 -1.45 15.88
N ASN A 228 2.76 -0.58 16.81
CA ASN A 228 3.34 -0.50 18.15
C ASN A 228 2.89 -1.63 19.09
N LYS A 229 1.67 -2.15 18.93
CA LYS A 229 1.12 -3.15 19.85
C LYS A 229 1.25 -4.59 19.35
N VAL A 230 1.21 -4.80 18.03
CA VAL A 230 1.20 -6.13 17.43
C VAL A 230 2.55 -6.50 16.80
N TYR A 231 3.23 -5.52 16.19
CA TYR A 231 4.49 -5.74 15.45
C TYR A 231 5.74 -5.20 16.14
N SER A 232 5.65 -4.78 17.40
CA SER A 232 6.84 -4.43 18.17
C SER A 232 7.53 -5.70 18.71
N GLU A 233 8.86 -5.68 18.86
CA GLU A 233 9.62 -6.78 19.47
C GLU A 233 9.06 -7.21 20.83
N ARG A 234 8.51 -6.26 21.59
CA ARG A 234 7.91 -6.50 22.90
C ARG A 234 6.58 -7.26 22.85
N SER A 235 5.95 -7.35 21.66
CA SER A 235 4.65 -8.03 21.55
C SER A 235 4.74 -9.52 21.83
N SER A 236 5.82 -10.18 21.45
CA SER A 236 6.05 -11.61 21.69
C SER A 236 6.13 -11.99 23.18
N ASN A 237 6.47 -11.04 24.05
CA ASN A 237 6.65 -11.24 25.50
C ASN A 237 5.39 -10.89 26.31
N ARG A 238 4.27 -10.53 25.65
CA ARG A 238 3.02 -10.19 26.34
C ARG A 238 2.23 -11.44 26.72
N ALA A 239 1.44 -11.32 27.79
CA ALA A 239 0.54 -12.39 28.18
C ALA A 239 -0.51 -12.65 27.07
N PRO A 240 -0.87 -13.91 26.79
CA PRO A 240 -1.85 -14.26 25.75
C PRO A 240 -3.18 -13.50 25.88
N GLN A 241 -3.65 -13.28 27.11
CA GLN A 241 -4.89 -12.53 27.35
C GLN A 241 -4.76 -11.06 26.97
N GLU A 242 -3.64 -10.41 27.26
CA GLU A 242 -3.37 -9.02 26.86
C GLU A 242 -3.34 -8.87 25.33
N LEU A 243 -2.79 -9.85 24.62
CA LEU A 243 -2.79 -9.89 23.17
C LEU A 243 -4.20 -10.02 22.60
N LEU A 244 -5.04 -10.88 23.20
CA LEU A 244 -6.44 -11.03 22.77
C LEU A 244 -7.28 -9.78 23.04
N ASP A 245 -7.06 -9.12 24.17
CA ASP A 245 -7.75 -7.86 24.47
C ASP A 245 -7.28 -6.73 23.53
N THR A 246 -6.00 -6.73 23.17
CA THR A 246 -5.45 -5.82 22.15
C THR A 246 -6.07 -6.08 20.77
N LEU A 247 -6.15 -7.35 20.35
CA LEU A 247 -6.79 -7.75 19.09
C LEU A 247 -8.24 -7.25 19.05
N LYS A 248 -9.03 -7.56 20.06
CA LYS A 248 -10.45 -7.15 20.16
C LYS A 248 -10.61 -5.63 20.13
N SER A 249 -9.80 -4.89 20.91
CA SER A 249 -9.87 -3.44 20.97
C SER A 249 -9.58 -2.78 19.61
N LEU A 250 -8.55 -3.25 18.89
CA LEU A 250 -8.17 -2.71 17.59
C LEU A 250 -9.14 -3.14 16.48
N ASP A 251 -9.72 -4.33 16.58
CA ASP A 251 -10.75 -4.80 15.65
C ASP A 251 -12.04 -3.96 15.77
N ILE A 252 -12.48 -3.67 17.00
CA ILE A 252 -13.61 -2.76 17.25
C ILE A 252 -13.30 -1.37 16.66
N GLU A 253 -12.12 -0.82 16.90
CA GLU A 253 -11.73 0.51 16.42
C GLU A 253 -11.71 0.58 14.87
N LEU A 254 -11.23 -0.47 14.19
CA LEU A 254 -11.28 -0.56 12.72
C LEU A 254 -12.72 -0.63 12.20
N ASN A 255 -13.58 -1.39 12.85
CA ASN A 255 -14.98 -1.52 12.47
C ASN A 255 -15.75 -0.22 12.72
N GLU A 256 -15.54 0.44 13.87
CA GLU A 256 -16.13 1.75 14.17
C GLU A 256 -15.69 2.82 13.15
N TRP A 257 -14.40 2.80 12.75
CA TRP A 257 -13.91 3.70 11.71
C TRP A 257 -14.67 3.47 10.38
N TYR A 258 -14.86 2.21 9.97
CA TYR A 258 -15.57 1.88 8.72
C TYR A 258 -17.05 2.26 8.78
N GLU A 259 -17.71 2.02 9.91
CA GLU A 259 -19.13 2.38 10.12
C GLU A 259 -19.33 3.90 10.15
N ALA A 260 -18.35 4.66 10.65
CA ALA A 260 -18.36 6.12 10.68
C ALA A 260 -17.98 6.76 9.33
N LEU A 261 -17.49 5.96 8.36
CA LEU A 261 -17.02 6.47 7.07
C LEU A 261 -18.16 7.17 6.33
N PRO A 262 -17.96 8.40 5.78
CA PRO A 262 -18.95 9.08 4.95
C PRO A 262 -19.44 8.20 3.79
N THR A 263 -20.71 8.27 3.45
CA THR A 263 -21.32 7.47 2.37
C THR A 263 -20.64 7.71 1.02
N SER A 264 -20.14 8.92 0.79
CA SER A 264 -19.39 9.30 -0.42
C SER A 264 -18.05 8.56 -0.58
N LEU A 265 -17.48 8.04 0.53
CA LEU A 265 -16.23 7.28 0.54
C LEU A 265 -16.46 5.76 0.63
N ARG A 266 -17.69 5.30 0.74
CA ARG A 266 -18.03 3.87 0.76
C ARG A 266 -18.11 3.32 -0.66
N PHE A 267 -17.67 2.08 -0.81
CA PHE A 267 -17.77 1.36 -2.08
C PHE A 267 -17.96 -0.13 -1.80
N ALA A 268 -19.14 -0.63 -2.11
CA ALA A 268 -19.49 -2.02 -1.81
C ALA A 268 -19.58 -2.89 -3.08
N ASN A 269 -20.02 -2.34 -4.23
CA ASN A 269 -20.32 -3.16 -5.40
C ASN A 269 -20.03 -2.45 -6.73
N ALA A 270 -18.93 -2.85 -7.40
CA ALA A 270 -18.53 -2.33 -8.71
C ALA A 270 -19.58 -2.53 -9.84
N ALA A 271 -20.54 -3.40 -9.67
CA ALA A 271 -21.57 -3.66 -10.68
C ALA A 271 -22.75 -2.68 -10.61
N LYS A 272 -22.95 -2.01 -9.47
CA LYS A 272 -24.11 -1.15 -9.22
C LYS A 272 -23.73 0.32 -8.95
N GLU A 273 -22.48 0.62 -8.68
CA GLU A 273 -22.02 1.94 -8.24
C GLU A 273 -20.98 2.50 -9.21
N ILE A 274 -20.94 3.83 -9.32
CA ILE A 274 -19.84 4.51 -10.02
C ILE A 274 -18.56 4.25 -9.21
N THR A 275 -17.52 3.76 -9.87
CA THR A 275 -16.22 3.53 -9.23
C THR A 275 -15.68 4.86 -8.68
N PRO A 276 -15.38 4.98 -7.40
CA PRO A 276 -14.83 6.21 -6.84
C PRO A 276 -13.40 6.48 -7.32
N PRO A 277 -12.88 7.70 -7.13
CA PRO A 277 -11.53 8.06 -7.55
C PRO A 277 -10.44 7.14 -6.95
N PRO A 278 -9.26 7.03 -7.59
CA PRO A 278 -8.16 6.15 -7.17
C PRO A 278 -7.71 6.31 -5.71
N HIS A 279 -7.74 7.52 -5.16
CA HIS A 279 -7.34 7.78 -3.78
C HIS A 279 -8.37 7.23 -2.78
N VAL A 280 -9.66 7.25 -3.10
CA VAL A 280 -10.71 6.62 -2.28
C VAL A 280 -10.56 5.10 -2.31
N LEU A 281 -10.32 4.50 -3.50
CA LEU A 281 -10.05 3.05 -3.60
C LEU A 281 -8.80 2.67 -2.81
N SER A 282 -7.77 3.52 -2.81
CA SER A 282 -6.54 3.30 -2.02
C SER A 282 -6.80 3.33 -0.51
N LEU A 283 -7.66 4.25 -0.03
CA LEU A 283 -8.09 4.31 1.37
C LEU A 283 -8.79 3.00 1.79
N LEU A 284 -9.74 2.52 0.97
CA LEU A 284 -10.47 1.27 1.25
C LEU A 284 -9.56 0.03 1.14
N ALA A 285 -8.60 0.04 0.25
CA ALA A 285 -7.58 -1.01 0.15
C ALA A 285 -6.72 -1.04 1.43
N LEU A 286 -6.27 0.12 1.93
CA LEU A 286 -5.52 0.21 3.19
C LEU A 286 -6.34 -0.32 4.37
N TYR A 287 -7.61 0.03 4.49
CA TYR A 287 -8.47 -0.52 5.53
C TYR A 287 -8.45 -2.06 5.54
N ASN A 288 -8.65 -2.69 4.39
CA ASN A 288 -8.61 -4.16 4.29
C ASN A 288 -7.21 -4.73 4.55
N VAL A 289 -6.15 -4.02 4.19
CA VAL A 289 -4.78 -4.36 4.58
C VAL A 289 -4.65 -4.36 6.10
N LEU A 290 -5.14 -3.33 6.80
CA LEU A 290 -5.03 -3.25 8.27
C LEU A 290 -5.79 -4.38 8.97
N ILE A 291 -6.95 -4.79 8.45
CA ILE A 291 -7.65 -5.97 8.95
C ILE A 291 -6.76 -7.22 8.85
N ILE A 292 -6.16 -7.47 7.68
CA ILE A 292 -5.26 -8.62 7.50
C ILE A 292 -4.07 -8.53 8.45
N LEU A 293 -3.45 -7.36 8.59
CA LEU A 293 -2.31 -7.14 9.46
C LEU A 293 -2.64 -7.39 10.94
N LEU A 294 -3.83 -6.95 11.36
CA LEU A 294 -4.26 -7.14 12.75
C LEU A 294 -4.49 -8.62 13.06
N HIS A 295 -5.13 -9.37 12.16
CA HIS A 295 -5.54 -10.74 12.40
C HIS A 295 -4.50 -11.81 12.01
N ARG A 296 -3.65 -11.56 11.00
CA ARG A 296 -2.67 -12.53 10.51
C ARG A 296 -1.70 -13.06 11.57
N PRO A 297 -1.21 -12.27 12.54
CA PRO A 297 -0.35 -12.78 13.61
C PRO A 297 -0.99 -13.84 14.51
N PHE A 298 -2.31 -13.88 14.57
CA PHE A 298 -3.09 -14.79 15.44
C PHE A 298 -3.60 -16.05 14.73
N VAL A 299 -3.35 -16.22 13.43
CA VAL A 299 -3.65 -17.47 12.74
C VAL A 299 -2.70 -18.58 13.20
N ALA A 300 -3.00 -19.85 12.87
CA ALA A 300 -2.24 -21.00 13.34
C ALA A 300 -0.72 -20.93 13.07
N GLU A 301 -0.32 -20.32 11.96
CA GLU A 301 1.10 -20.13 11.57
C GLU A 301 1.62 -18.71 11.91
N GLY A 302 0.85 -17.92 12.64
CA GLY A 302 1.21 -16.55 13.00
C GLY A 302 2.17 -16.49 14.18
N HIS A 303 3.02 -15.46 14.24
CA HIS A 303 4.00 -15.30 15.33
C HIS A 303 3.39 -15.00 16.72
N LEU A 304 2.12 -14.63 16.78
CA LEU A 304 1.35 -14.45 18.02
C LEU A 304 0.25 -15.51 18.16
N HIS A 305 0.46 -16.70 17.59
CA HIS A 305 -0.53 -17.78 17.65
C HIS A 305 -0.94 -18.04 19.11
N THR A 306 -2.23 -18.15 19.34
CA THR A 306 -2.78 -18.48 20.65
C THR A 306 -3.09 -19.97 20.72
N THR A 307 -3.04 -20.53 21.92
CA THR A 307 -3.49 -21.91 22.16
C THR A 307 -4.99 -22.10 21.96
N ASN A 308 -5.74 -21.01 21.69
CA ASN A 308 -7.17 -21.07 21.45
C ASN A 308 -7.48 -21.22 19.95
N PRO A 309 -7.89 -22.41 19.47
CA PRO A 309 -8.16 -22.68 18.06
C PRO A 309 -9.24 -21.77 17.46
N SER A 310 -10.25 -21.37 18.26
CA SER A 310 -11.36 -20.53 17.77
C SER A 310 -10.89 -19.15 17.33
N VAL A 311 -9.88 -18.58 17.99
CA VAL A 311 -9.29 -17.30 17.61
C VAL A 311 -8.54 -17.41 16.29
N ALA A 312 -7.76 -18.46 16.10
CA ALA A 312 -7.01 -18.72 14.87
C ALA A 312 -7.96 -18.88 13.67
N ILE A 313 -9.04 -19.62 13.84
CA ILE A 313 -10.10 -19.86 12.86
C ILE A 313 -10.77 -18.55 12.47
N SER A 314 -11.27 -17.80 13.46
CA SER A 314 -11.94 -16.52 13.24
C SER A 314 -11.01 -15.54 12.53
N SER A 315 -9.76 -15.41 12.98
CA SER A 315 -8.76 -14.54 12.38
C SER A 315 -8.46 -14.91 10.92
N PHE A 316 -8.35 -16.19 10.60
CA PHE A 316 -8.14 -16.66 9.24
C PHE A 316 -9.34 -16.35 8.33
N THR A 317 -10.56 -16.55 8.82
CA THR A 317 -11.80 -16.22 8.10
C THR A 317 -11.87 -14.73 7.79
N ILE A 318 -11.57 -13.88 8.78
CA ILE A 318 -11.54 -12.42 8.62
C ILE A 318 -10.48 -12.00 7.59
N CYS A 319 -9.26 -12.57 7.65
CA CYS A 319 -8.21 -12.31 6.66
C CYS A 319 -8.66 -12.69 5.23
N THR A 320 -9.30 -13.85 5.07
CA THR A 320 -9.77 -14.33 3.76
C THR A 320 -10.84 -13.41 3.18
N ALA A 321 -11.78 -12.95 4.01
CA ALA A 321 -12.80 -12.01 3.60
C ALA A 321 -12.20 -10.65 3.20
N ALA A 322 -11.25 -10.13 3.97
CA ALA A 322 -10.56 -8.88 3.66
C ALA A 322 -9.73 -8.99 2.36
N ALA A 323 -9.00 -10.10 2.17
CA ALA A 323 -8.26 -10.36 0.92
C ALA A 323 -9.20 -10.40 -0.29
N SER A 324 -10.38 -11.01 -0.17
CA SER A 324 -11.38 -11.04 -1.24
C SER A 324 -11.96 -9.64 -1.56
N ARG A 325 -12.14 -8.78 -0.54
CA ARG A 325 -12.54 -7.38 -0.76
C ARG A 325 -11.45 -6.58 -1.49
N ILE A 326 -10.18 -6.85 -1.21
CA ILE A 326 -9.07 -6.25 -1.97
C ILE A 326 -9.16 -6.65 -3.45
N ILE A 327 -9.42 -7.92 -3.79
CA ILE A 327 -9.60 -8.34 -5.18
C ILE A 327 -10.73 -7.57 -5.87
N ASN A 328 -11.87 -7.36 -5.20
CA ASN A 328 -12.96 -6.58 -5.77
C ASN A 328 -12.54 -5.12 -6.07
N ILE A 329 -11.74 -4.51 -5.17
CA ILE A 329 -11.17 -3.18 -5.38
C ILE A 329 -10.23 -3.16 -6.59
N LEU A 330 -9.34 -4.16 -6.72
CA LEU A 330 -8.41 -4.28 -7.85
C LEU A 330 -9.13 -4.40 -9.18
N GLN A 331 -10.18 -5.21 -9.25
CA GLN A 331 -11.00 -5.39 -10.45
C GLN A 331 -11.74 -4.10 -10.82
N ALA A 332 -12.31 -3.40 -9.83
CA ALA A 332 -12.96 -2.11 -10.04
C ALA A 332 -11.96 -1.05 -10.53
N TYR A 333 -10.77 -1.02 -9.93
CA TYR A 333 -9.69 -0.13 -10.32
C TYR A 333 -9.24 -0.37 -11.76
N ASP A 334 -8.96 -1.64 -12.13
CA ASP A 334 -8.48 -2.00 -13.47
C ASP A 334 -9.52 -1.65 -14.54
N LYS A 335 -10.81 -1.92 -14.25
CA LYS A 335 -11.91 -1.60 -15.15
C LYS A 335 -12.07 -0.09 -15.39
N ALA A 336 -11.95 0.74 -14.33
CA ALA A 336 -12.23 2.16 -14.43
C ALA A 336 -11.00 3.00 -14.82
N PHE A 337 -9.78 2.60 -14.41
CA PHE A 337 -8.60 3.45 -14.46
C PHE A 337 -7.34 2.79 -15.04
N SER A 338 -7.39 1.52 -15.39
CA SER A 338 -6.22 0.69 -15.69
C SER A 338 -5.20 0.58 -14.53
N ILE A 339 -4.91 -0.66 -14.13
CA ILE A 339 -4.03 -0.96 -12.99
C ILE A 339 -2.55 -0.64 -13.29
N ARG A 340 -2.15 -0.48 -14.56
CA ARG A 340 -0.75 -0.28 -14.99
C ARG A 340 -0.03 0.84 -14.23
N ARG A 341 -0.77 1.89 -13.87
CA ARG A 341 -0.23 3.10 -13.22
C ARG A 341 -0.91 3.39 -11.88
N ALA A 342 -1.37 2.33 -11.20
CA ALA A 342 -1.94 2.47 -9.88
C ALA A 342 -0.89 2.95 -8.87
N PRO A 343 -1.32 3.64 -7.79
CA PRO A 343 -0.43 4.00 -6.68
C PRO A 343 0.24 2.77 -6.04
N TYR A 344 1.43 2.96 -5.47
CA TYR A 344 2.17 1.86 -4.82
C TYR A 344 1.37 1.18 -3.69
N LEU A 345 0.49 1.90 -3.01
CA LEU A 345 -0.39 1.34 -1.98
C LEU A 345 -1.30 0.23 -2.52
N ILE A 346 -1.79 0.36 -3.76
CA ILE A 346 -2.57 -0.69 -4.43
C ILE A 346 -1.70 -1.93 -4.67
N SER A 347 -0.44 -1.75 -5.09
CA SER A 347 0.52 -2.87 -5.25
C SER A 347 0.78 -3.56 -3.91
N TYR A 348 0.92 -2.80 -2.84
CA TYR A 348 1.10 -3.34 -1.51
C TYR A 348 -0.12 -4.12 -1.02
N ALA A 349 -1.32 -3.59 -1.23
CA ALA A 349 -2.57 -4.30 -0.90
C ALA A 349 -2.69 -5.62 -1.71
N THR A 350 -2.29 -5.60 -2.98
CA THR A 350 -2.22 -6.80 -3.82
C THR A 350 -1.29 -7.85 -3.21
N TYR A 351 -0.11 -7.43 -2.73
CA TYR A 351 0.83 -8.34 -2.07
C TYR A 351 0.24 -8.96 -0.81
N VAL A 352 -0.36 -8.16 0.06
CA VAL A 352 -0.97 -8.64 1.30
C VAL A 352 -2.10 -9.63 1.00
N ALA A 353 -2.98 -9.33 0.04
CA ALA A 353 -4.05 -10.23 -0.38
C ALA A 353 -3.50 -11.53 -0.98
N ALA A 354 -2.45 -11.47 -1.82
CA ALA A 354 -1.83 -12.63 -2.43
C ALA A 354 -1.28 -13.60 -1.38
N THR A 355 -0.65 -13.12 -0.29
CA THR A 355 -0.15 -13.99 0.81
C THR A 355 -1.26 -14.83 1.46
N ILE A 356 -2.48 -14.31 1.52
CA ILE A 356 -3.65 -15.04 2.05
C ILE A 356 -4.17 -16.01 0.98
N HIS A 357 -4.32 -15.56 -0.27
CA HIS A 357 -4.84 -16.40 -1.35
C HIS A 357 -3.94 -17.60 -1.67
N VAL A 358 -2.61 -17.47 -1.56
CA VAL A 358 -1.69 -18.63 -1.70
C VAL A 358 -2.03 -19.70 -0.66
N ARG A 359 -2.19 -19.31 0.61
CA ARG A 359 -2.52 -20.27 1.68
C ARG A 359 -3.86 -20.97 1.46
N VAL A 360 -4.88 -20.20 1.05
CA VAL A 360 -6.21 -20.78 0.74
C VAL A 360 -6.15 -21.67 -0.51
N ALA A 361 -5.39 -21.28 -1.55
CA ALA A 361 -5.26 -22.07 -2.77
C ALA A 361 -4.52 -23.39 -2.52
N ALA A 362 -3.49 -23.39 -1.69
CA ALA A 362 -2.75 -24.59 -1.30
C ALA A 362 -3.66 -25.66 -0.64
N GLN A 363 -4.70 -25.24 0.08
CA GLN A 363 -5.62 -26.13 0.77
C GLN A 363 -6.76 -26.61 -0.10
N ARG A 364 -7.26 -25.76 -1.00
CA ARG A 364 -8.44 -26.07 -1.84
C ARG A 364 -8.11 -26.70 -3.18
N GLY A 365 -6.82 -26.71 -3.57
CA GLY A 365 -6.38 -27.23 -4.86
C GLY A 365 -6.67 -26.33 -6.05
N GLY A 366 -6.27 -26.78 -7.24
CA GLY A 366 -6.48 -26.06 -8.50
C GLY A 366 -7.95 -25.86 -8.83
N GLY A 367 -8.28 -24.72 -9.48
CA GLY A 367 -9.64 -24.40 -9.89
C GLY A 367 -10.50 -23.71 -8.83
N SER A 368 -10.00 -23.53 -7.61
CA SER A 368 -10.72 -22.79 -6.56
C SER A 368 -10.76 -21.28 -6.84
N ARG A 369 -11.76 -20.58 -6.26
CA ARG A 369 -11.84 -19.11 -6.33
C ARG A 369 -10.56 -18.44 -5.78
N ALA A 370 -9.93 -19.02 -4.76
CA ALA A 370 -8.69 -18.50 -4.21
C ALA A 370 -7.55 -18.57 -5.23
N HIS A 371 -7.47 -19.66 -6.01
CA HIS A 371 -6.53 -19.79 -7.10
C HIS A 371 -6.76 -18.73 -8.19
N SER A 372 -8.03 -18.50 -8.62
CA SER A 372 -8.38 -17.41 -9.55
C SER A 372 -8.01 -16.03 -9.00
N ASN A 373 -8.26 -15.76 -7.70
CA ASN A 373 -7.88 -14.51 -7.05
C ASN A 373 -6.36 -14.31 -7.01
N LEU A 374 -5.61 -15.39 -6.76
CA LEU A 374 -4.14 -15.34 -6.79
C LEU A 374 -3.62 -14.97 -8.18
N TRP A 375 -4.19 -15.52 -9.24
CA TRP A 375 -3.84 -15.14 -10.61
C TRP A 375 -4.15 -13.68 -10.91
N THR A 376 -5.27 -13.16 -10.38
CA THR A 376 -5.57 -11.72 -10.46
C THR A 376 -4.44 -10.90 -9.81
N CYS A 377 -3.93 -11.31 -8.65
CA CYS A 377 -2.81 -10.62 -8.01
C CYS A 377 -1.53 -10.67 -8.85
N LEU A 378 -1.20 -11.83 -9.46
CA LEU A 378 -0.01 -11.98 -10.30
C LEU A 378 -0.10 -11.13 -11.58
N ASP A 379 -1.28 -11.04 -12.19
CA ASP A 379 -1.53 -10.16 -13.34
C ASP A 379 -1.39 -8.68 -12.97
N VAL A 380 -1.93 -8.27 -11.81
CA VAL A 380 -1.74 -6.92 -11.28
C VAL A 380 -0.26 -6.61 -11.08
N PHE A 381 0.53 -7.52 -10.50
CA PHE A 381 1.98 -7.32 -10.36
C PHE A 381 2.65 -7.17 -11.72
N GLN A 382 2.29 -7.99 -12.70
CA GLN A 382 2.86 -7.91 -14.04
C GLN A 382 2.57 -6.57 -14.72
N LYS A 383 1.35 -6.08 -14.60
CA LYS A 383 0.94 -4.80 -15.21
C LYS A 383 1.51 -3.57 -14.47
N ASN A 384 1.58 -3.64 -13.13
CA ASN A 384 1.92 -2.49 -12.29
C ASN A 384 3.42 -2.20 -12.19
N GLN A 385 4.29 -3.18 -12.51
CA GLN A 385 5.75 -2.99 -12.49
C GLN A 385 6.27 -1.93 -13.46
N GLU A 386 5.45 -1.50 -14.43
CA GLU A 386 5.80 -0.39 -15.34
C GLU A 386 6.10 0.91 -14.57
N THR A 387 5.30 1.22 -13.54
CA THR A 387 5.45 2.44 -12.74
C THR A 387 5.97 2.20 -11.33
N ASN A 388 5.79 0.99 -10.80
CA ASN A 388 6.20 0.59 -9.46
C ASN A 388 7.16 -0.62 -9.54
N TRP A 389 8.41 -0.35 -9.87
CA TRP A 389 9.41 -1.39 -10.09
C TRP A 389 9.64 -2.30 -8.86
N ALA A 390 9.43 -1.79 -7.66
CA ALA A 390 9.49 -2.53 -6.41
C ALA A 390 8.57 -3.78 -6.40
N VAL A 391 7.51 -3.77 -7.19
CA VAL A 391 6.52 -4.86 -7.29
C VAL A 391 7.14 -6.18 -7.76
N ARG A 392 8.26 -6.15 -8.49
CA ARG A 392 8.98 -7.37 -8.90
C ARG A 392 9.38 -8.23 -7.71
N ARG A 393 9.87 -7.59 -6.63
CA ARG A 393 10.25 -8.31 -5.41
C ARG A 393 9.03 -8.96 -4.77
N ALA A 394 7.92 -8.22 -4.67
CA ALA A 394 6.67 -8.77 -4.17
C ALA A 394 6.19 -9.98 -4.97
N LYS A 395 6.26 -9.91 -6.31
CA LYS A 395 5.92 -11.02 -7.20
C LYS A 395 6.81 -12.25 -6.92
N ASN A 396 8.15 -12.05 -6.82
CA ASN A 396 9.08 -13.14 -6.54
C ASN A 396 8.80 -13.82 -5.20
N VAL A 397 8.56 -13.04 -4.14
CA VAL A 397 8.17 -13.58 -2.82
C VAL A 397 6.90 -14.43 -2.91
N ILE A 398 5.88 -13.97 -3.64
CA ILE A 398 4.65 -14.74 -3.82
C ILE A 398 4.92 -16.02 -4.63
N MET A 399 5.74 -15.97 -5.69
CA MET A 399 6.11 -17.15 -6.47
C MET A 399 6.83 -18.19 -5.61
N HIS A 400 7.81 -17.79 -4.80
CA HIS A 400 8.50 -18.70 -3.86
C HIS A 400 7.55 -19.27 -2.80
N LEU A 401 6.58 -18.47 -2.32
CA LEU A 401 5.58 -18.94 -1.38
C LEU A 401 4.66 -19.99 -2.03
N MET A 402 4.28 -19.80 -3.29
CA MET A 402 3.51 -20.77 -4.07
C MET A 402 4.29 -22.08 -4.22
N ASP A 403 5.56 -22.02 -4.63
CA ASP A 403 6.42 -23.19 -4.78
C ASP A 403 6.55 -23.96 -3.46
N ARG A 404 6.81 -23.26 -2.35
CA ARG A 404 6.93 -23.86 -1.02
C ARG A 404 5.64 -24.54 -0.54
N MET A 405 4.48 -23.98 -0.92
CA MET A 405 3.17 -24.52 -0.54
C MET A 405 2.57 -25.50 -1.57
N GLY A 406 3.30 -25.84 -2.63
CA GLY A 406 2.84 -26.78 -3.66
C GLY A 406 1.64 -26.26 -4.46
N VAL A 407 1.53 -24.93 -4.61
CA VAL A 407 0.50 -24.31 -5.46
C VAL A 407 1.06 -24.21 -6.87
N ASP A 408 0.51 -25.04 -7.78
CA ASP A 408 0.95 -25.07 -9.18
C ASP A 408 0.86 -23.66 -9.81
N SER A 409 1.97 -23.23 -10.37
CA SER A 409 2.04 -22.02 -11.19
C SER A 409 1.41 -22.21 -12.59
N GLY A 410 0.55 -23.21 -12.73
CA GLY A 410 -0.27 -23.60 -13.87
C GLY A 410 0.13 -23.00 -15.22
N SER A 411 1.03 -23.68 -15.90
CA SER A 411 1.27 -23.50 -17.33
C SER A 411 0.24 -24.27 -18.16
N GLN A 412 -1.07 -24.17 -17.84
CA GLN A 412 -2.08 -24.73 -18.72
C GLN A 412 -3.40 -23.97 -18.64
N ASP A 413 -3.88 -23.65 -19.85
CA ASP A 413 -5.23 -23.21 -20.22
C ASP A 413 -5.64 -21.77 -19.87
N ARG A 414 -5.01 -20.85 -20.60
CA ARG A 414 -5.83 -19.75 -21.15
C ARG A 414 -6.82 -20.36 -22.13
N PRO A 415 -8.13 -20.10 -22.06
CA PRO A 415 -9.01 -20.39 -23.17
C PRO A 415 -8.43 -19.66 -24.39
N ARG A 416 -7.94 -20.41 -25.36
CA ARG A 416 -7.57 -19.90 -26.66
C ARG A 416 -8.83 -19.34 -27.27
N ILE A 417 -8.90 -18.02 -27.35
CA ILE A 417 -9.78 -17.37 -28.30
C ILE A 417 -9.16 -17.73 -29.66
N ASP A 418 -9.77 -18.70 -30.33
CA ASP A 418 -9.46 -19.07 -31.69
C ASP A 418 -9.79 -17.90 -32.61
N THR A 419 -8.80 -17.06 -32.87
CA THR A 419 -8.78 -16.16 -34.01
C THR A 419 -8.09 -16.91 -35.15
N ARG A 420 -8.80 -17.80 -35.78
CA ARG A 420 -8.48 -18.21 -37.15
C ARG A 420 -9.11 -17.22 -38.12
N PRO A 421 -8.35 -16.65 -39.05
CA PRO A 421 -8.94 -16.00 -40.20
C PRO A 421 -9.56 -17.11 -41.10
N GLN A 422 -10.87 -17.05 -41.27
CA GLN A 422 -11.50 -17.78 -42.37
C GLN A 422 -11.34 -16.92 -43.63
N ASP A 423 -10.62 -17.50 -44.59
CA ASP A 423 -10.61 -17.07 -45.99
C ASP A 423 -12.01 -17.16 -46.58
N ASP A 424 -12.44 -16.04 -47.14
CA ASP A 424 -13.65 -15.93 -47.96
C ASP A 424 -13.41 -16.53 -49.34
N THR A 425 -14.24 -17.48 -49.72
CA THR A 425 -14.62 -17.64 -51.14
C THR A 425 -16.07 -18.08 -51.26
N ASN A 426 -16.87 -17.18 -51.83
CA ASN A 426 -17.99 -17.36 -52.74
C ASN A 426 -19.17 -18.27 -52.40
N GLU A 427 -20.38 -17.76 -52.29
CA GLU A 427 -21.35 -17.75 -53.39
C GLU A 427 -22.70 -17.11 -52.98
N GLN A 428 -23.23 -16.42 -53.96
CA GLN A 428 -24.51 -15.71 -54.00
C GLN A 428 -25.74 -16.61 -53.80
N ARG A 429 -26.74 -16.09 -53.15
CA ARG A 429 -28.14 -15.94 -53.63
C ARG A 429 -29.20 -15.92 -52.52
N GLY A 430 -30.10 -14.99 -52.62
CA GLY A 430 -31.51 -15.16 -52.30
C GLY A 430 -32.15 -14.15 -51.38
N LEU A 431 -32.72 -13.13 -51.95
CA LEU A 431 -33.72 -12.23 -51.36
C LEU A 431 -34.87 -13.01 -50.71
N GLN A 432 -35.40 -12.57 -49.56
CA GLN A 432 -36.81 -12.18 -49.50
C GLN A 432 -37.19 -11.51 -48.17
N THR A 433 -37.89 -10.47 -48.34
CA THR A 433 -38.61 -9.48 -47.55
C THR A 433 -39.77 -10.04 -46.72
N GLN A 434 -40.19 -9.22 -45.73
CA GLN A 434 -41.51 -9.02 -45.10
C GLN A 434 -41.55 -9.44 -43.63
N ALA A 435 -42.18 -8.75 -42.72
CA ALA A 435 -42.88 -7.49 -42.59
C ALA A 435 -43.42 -7.45 -41.13
N TYR A 436 -43.48 -6.28 -40.59
CA TYR A 436 -44.28 -5.78 -39.47
C TYR A 436 -45.43 -6.65 -38.98
N VAL A 437 -45.66 -6.63 -37.62
CA VAL A 437 -46.96 -6.25 -36.98
C VAL A 437 -46.81 -6.11 -35.45
N HIS A 438 -47.12 -4.96 -34.87
CA HIS A 438 -47.69 -4.67 -33.55
C HIS A 438 -49.23 -4.71 -33.69
N PRO A 439 -50.10 -4.64 -32.67
CA PRO A 439 -49.97 -4.26 -31.26
C PRO A 439 -50.92 -4.98 -30.25
N GLU A 440 -50.77 -4.56 -28.98
CA GLU A 440 -51.80 -4.44 -27.91
C GLU A 440 -52.57 -5.67 -27.41
N THR A 441 -52.53 -5.90 -26.10
CA THR A 441 -53.62 -5.57 -25.16
C THR A 441 -53.23 -5.87 -23.70
N LEU A 442 -53.71 -4.99 -22.84
CA LEU A 442 -53.77 -5.04 -21.37
C LEU A 442 -54.48 -6.29 -20.86
N GLU A 443 -54.04 -6.86 -19.77
CA GLU A 443 -54.89 -7.14 -18.61
C GLU A 443 -54.11 -7.49 -17.33
N SER A 444 -54.54 -6.90 -16.30
CA SER A 444 -54.42 -6.96 -14.87
C SER A 444 -54.35 -8.36 -14.28
N CYS A 445 -53.56 -8.58 -13.26
CA CYS A 445 -53.88 -9.03 -11.91
C CYS A 445 -52.78 -9.79 -11.21
N ALA A 446 -52.67 -9.49 -9.93
CA ALA A 446 -52.14 -10.31 -8.83
C ALA A 446 -50.63 -10.36 -8.58
N LEU A 447 -50.24 -9.71 -7.51
CA LEU A 447 -49.04 -9.96 -6.71
C LEU A 447 -49.01 -11.42 -6.23
N PRO A 448 -47.87 -12.05 -6.26
CA PRO A 448 -47.48 -12.93 -5.16
C PRO A 448 -46.13 -12.59 -4.56
N ALA A 449 -46.14 -12.63 -3.24
CA ALA A 449 -45.12 -13.11 -2.31
C ALA A 449 -43.66 -12.72 -2.56
N GLN A 450 -43.16 -12.06 -1.55
CA GLN A 450 -41.76 -11.90 -1.16
C GLN A 450 -40.90 -13.11 -1.56
N MET A 451 -39.98 -12.88 -2.52
CA MET A 451 -38.83 -13.74 -2.72
C MET A 451 -37.70 -13.15 -1.90
N THR A 452 -37.36 -13.84 -0.83
CA THR A 452 -36.07 -13.73 -0.12
C THR A 452 -34.92 -13.89 -1.12
N PRO A 453 -33.82 -13.14 -0.99
CA PRO A 453 -32.63 -13.37 -1.80
C PRO A 453 -32.10 -14.78 -1.52
N PRO A 454 -31.55 -15.48 -2.52
CA PRO A 454 -30.93 -16.77 -2.26
C PRO A 454 -29.74 -16.55 -1.32
N GLU A 455 -29.82 -17.12 -0.14
CA GLU A 455 -28.70 -17.34 0.76
C GLU A 455 -27.65 -18.12 -0.01
N MET A 456 -26.46 -17.50 -0.17
CA MET A 456 -25.30 -18.20 -0.65
C MET A 456 -24.85 -19.13 0.47
N GLU A 457 -25.29 -20.37 0.41
CA GLU A 457 -24.73 -21.46 1.19
C GLU A 457 -23.24 -21.59 0.85
N THR A 458 -22.40 -20.89 1.58
CA THR A 458 -21.00 -21.27 1.75
C THR A 458 -21.04 -22.45 2.71
N SER A 459 -20.79 -23.65 2.23
CA SER A 459 -20.82 -24.84 3.06
C SER A 459 -19.85 -24.69 4.24
N GLU A 460 -20.39 -24.56 5.44
CA GLU A 460 -19.62 -24.53 6.70
C GLU A 460 -18.70 -25.77 6.86
N LEU A 461 -19.06 -26.88 6.23
CA LEU A 461 -18.30 -28.13 6.22
C LEU A 461 -16.90 -28.01 5.55
N ASP A 462 -16.74 -27.17 4.54
CA ASP A 462 -15.46 -27.00 3.85
C ASP A 462 -14.44 -26.19 4.68
N MET A 463 -14.91 -25.23 5.47
CA MET A 463 -14.06 -24.42 6.33
C MET A 463 -13.56 -25.26 7.53
N ASP A 464 -14.39 -26.08 8.14
CA ASP A 464 -14.01 -26.95 9.26
C ASP A 464 -12.95 -27.98 8.85
N MET A 465 -13.02 -28.54 7.65
CA MET A 465 -11.99 -29.46 7.14
C MET A 465 -10.65 -28.76 6.92
N ILE A 466 -10.66 -27.56 6.39
CA ILE A 466 -9.47 -26.72 6.17
C ILE A 466 -8.80 -26.41 7.51
N ILE A 467 -9.58 -26.06 8.50
CA ILE A 467 -9.16 -25.73 9.87
C ILE A 467 -8.58 -26.96 10.58
N GLN A 468 -9.23 -28.12 10.48
CA GLN A 468 -8.74 -29.37 11.06
C GLN A 468 -7.40 -29.81 10.44
N SER A 469 -7.14 -29.51 9.16
CA SER A 469 -5.85 -29.81 8.52
C SER A 469 -4.70 -28.98 9.11
N PHE A 470 -4.94 -27.72 9.47
CA PHE A 470 -3.95 -26.86 10.14
C PHE A 470 -3.62 -27.34 11.55
N ILE A 471 -4.65 -27.72 12.32
CA ILE A 471 -4.47 -28.23 13.68
C ILE A 471 -3.64 -29.51 13.67
N ARG A 472 -3.87 -30.42 12.71
CA ARG A 472 -3.14 -31.70 12.58
C ARG A 472 -1.69 -31.52 12.15
N GLN A 473 -1.36 -30.54 11.33
CA GLN A 473 0.02 -30.26 10.93
C GLN A 473 0.85 -29.70 12.10
N ASN A 474 0.30 -28.79 12.89
CA ASN A 474 0.97 -28.24 14.06
C ASN A 474 1.20 -29.26 15.17
N THR A 475 0.30 -30.22 15.37
CA THR A 475 0.47 -31.27 16.38
C THR A 475 1.62 -32.22 16.00
N ARG A 476 1.83 -32.51 14.72
CA ARG A 476 2.96 -33.34 14.23
C ARG A 476 4.32 -32.66 14.31
N GLN A 477 4.39 -31.33 14.22
CA GLN A 477 5.66 -30.60 14.39
C GLN A 477 6.08 -30.48 15.86
N ASN A 478 5.12 -30.43 16.81
CA ASN A 478 5.43 -30.40 18.24
C ASN A 478 5.83 -31.77 18.84
N GLU A 479 5.44 -32.89 18.24
CA GLU A 479 5.86 -34.22 18.69
C GLU A 479 7.28 -34.60 18.26
N GLY A 480 7.91 -33.85 17.35
CA GLY A 480 9.29 -34.06 16.86
C GLY A 480 10.40 -33.33 17.63
N GLN A 481 10.07 -32.54 18.65
CA GLN A 481 11.05 -31.68 19.38
C GLN A 481 11.16 -32.03 20.89
N MET A 482 10.97 -33.26 21.31
CA MET A 482 11.33 -33.68 22.66
C MET A 482 12.50 -34.67 22.62
N SER A 483 13.71 -34.18 22.80
CA SER A 483 14.82 -34.77 23.55
C SER A 483 16.17 -34.12 23.17
N PHE A 484 16.65 -33.21 24.01
CA PHE A 484 18.07 -33.04 24.30
C PHE A 484 18.23 -32.29 25.63
N GLU A 485 18.77 -32.98 26.60
CA GLU A 485 19.17 -32.43 27.91
C GLU A 485 20.43 -31.54 27.79
N PRO A 486 20.60 -30.54 28.69
CA PRO A 486 21.77 -29.66 28.68
C PRO A 486 22.87 -30.22 29.60
N ALA A 487 24.07 -30.36 29.07
CA ALA A 487 25.28 -30.57 29.89
C ALA A 487 25.90 -29.21 30.24
N TYR A 488 25.95 -28.92 31.54
CA TYR A 488 26.77 -27.88 32.17
C TYR A 488 28.23 -28.16 32.01
N ASN A 489 29.05 -27.13 31.66
CA ASN A 489 30.36 -26.87 32.28
C ASN A 489 30.89 -25.49 31.87
N ALA A 490 31.05 -24.64 32.87
CA ALA A 490 31.95 -23.49 32.83
C ALA A 490 33.38 -23.93 33.24
N PRO A 491 34.47 -23.23 32.87
CA PRO A 491 34.99 -22.21 33.78
C PRO A 491 35.65 -20.95 33.12
N SER A 492 35.44 -19.86 33.77
CA SER A 492 36.29 -18.70 34.19
C SER A 492 37.68 -18.44 33.59
N ASN A 493 37.93 -17.11 33.40
CA ASN A 493 39.13 -16.29 33.48
C ASN A 493 40.00 -16.12 32.22
N ILE A 494 40.21 -14.84 31.83
CA ILE A 494 41.46 -14.09 32.00
C ILE A 494 41.43 -12.77 31.16
N SER A 495 41.57 -11.67 31.88
CA SER A 495 42.40 -10.46 31.71
C SER A 495 42.51 -9.66 30.40
N ALA A 496 42.38 -8.37 30.65
CA ALA A 496 42.73 -7.22 29.83
C ALA A 496 44.20 -7.18 29.38
N ASP A 497 44.39 -6.34 28.40
CA ASP A 497 45.56 -5.58 27.95
C ASP A 497 46.04 -5.92 26.52
N ASN A 498 45.88 -5.00 25.60
CA ASN A 498 46.95 -4.26 24.97
C ASN A 498 46.48 -3.32 23.86
N LEU A 499 46.77 -2.07 24.08
CA LEU A 499 46.81 -0.99 23.09
C LEU A 499 47.93 -1.24 22.06
N GLY A 500 47.66 -1.01 20.78
CA GLY A 500 48.67 -0.94 19.73
C GLY A 500 48.20 -0.10 18.55
N VAL A 501 48.62 1.16 18.55
CA VAL A 501 48.52 2.11 17.43
C VAL A 501 49.51 1.71 16.35
N VAL A 502 49.10 1.58 15.07
CA VAL A 502 49.95 1.84 13.91
C VAL A 502 49.17 2.45 12.76
N SER A 503 49.58 3.63 12.40
CA SER A 503 49.30 4.38 11.18
C SER A 503 49.87 3.69 9.92
N GLY A 504 49.14 3.76 8.80
CA GLY A 504 49.63 3.37 7.49
C GLY A 504 48.71 3.78 6.37
N ILE A 505 49.01 4.90 5.73
CA ILE A 505 48.40 5.39 4.49
C ILE A 505 48.97 4.56 3.34
N SER A 506 48.13 4.00 2.48
CA SER A 506 48.46 3.78 1.06
C SER A 506 47.21 3.75 0.19
N SER A 507 47.27 4.60 -0.79
CA SER A 507 46.40 4.71 -1.95
C SER A 507 46.45 3.44 -2.82
N SER A 508 45.28 2.90 -3.23
CA SER A 508 45.16 2.28 -4.57
C SER A 508 43.71 1.94 -4.95
N THR A 509 43.34 2.39 -6.13
CA THR A 509 42.46 1.80 -7.15
C THR A 509 41.06 1.31 -6.75
N ALA A 510 40.07 1.93 -7.38
CA ALA A 510 38.68 1.49 -7.41
C ALA A 510 38.52 0.04 -7.90
N PRO A 511 37.69 -0.76 -7.25
CA PRO A 511 37.23 -2.04 -7.82
C PRO A 511 35.93 -1.83 -8.59
N GLY A 512 35.90 -2.50 -9.75
CA GLY A 512 34.75 -2.56 -10.63
C GLY A 512 33.52 -3.20 -9.97
N TYR A 513 32.37 -2.78 -10.42
CA TYR A 513 31.09 -3.39 -10.10
C TYR A 513 31.05 -4.83 -10.62
N GLY A 514 31.25 -5.79 -9.75
CA GLY A 514 30.92 -7.19 -9.97
C GLY A 514 29.41 -7.41 -9.77
N PRO A 515 28.82 -8.47 -10.36
CA PRO A 515 27.43 -8.79 -10.18
C PRO A 515 27.16 -9.13 -8.71
N TYR A 516 26.17 -8.44 -8.12
CA TYR A 516 25.69 -8.75 -6.78
C TYR A 516 25.19 -10.18 -6.75
N LEU A 517 25.84 -10.99 -5.92
CA LEU A 517 25.37 -12.30 -5.50
C LEU A 517 23.97 -12.16 -4.90
N ASP A 518 23.07 -13.00 -5.37
CA ASP A 518 21.74 -13.24 -4.78
C ASP A 518 21.97 -13.78 -3.35
N GLU A 519 22.05 -12.89 -2.36
CA GLU A 519 21.90 -13.28 -0.97
C GLU A 519 20.48 -13.81 -0.81
N GLN A 520 20.35 -15.02 -0.32
CA GLN A 520 19.09 -15.60 0.14
C GLN A 520 18.50 -14.66 1.20
N ILE A 521 17.68 -13.75 0.75
CA ILE A 521 16.93 -12.83 1.61
C ILE A 521 15.77 -13.65 2.15
N ASP A 522 15.70 -13.78 3.46
CA ASP A 522 14.56 -14.33 4.17
C ASP A 522 13.29 -13.59 3.67
N ASP A 523 12.43 -14.30 2.95
CA ASP A 523 11.38 -13.77 2.06
C ASP A 523 10.34 -12.89 2.78
N ASP A 524 10.30 -12.94 4.10
CA ASP A 524 9.37 -12.18 4.94
C ASP A 524 9.91 -10.82 5.43
N MET A 525 11.22 -10.57 5.39
CA MET A 525 11.82 -9.28 5.77
C MET A 525 11.58 -8.15 4.77
N LEU A 526 11.28 -8.45 3.52
CA LEU A 526 11.15 -7.47 2.44
C LEU A 526 9.98 -6.49 2.61
N PHE A 527 8.97 -6.88 3.39
CA PHE A 527 7.75 -6.10 3.60
C PHE A 527 7.34 -5.96 5.07
N GLY A 528 8.28 -6.10 5.98
CA GLY A 528 8.08 -5.77 7.39
C GLY A 528 7.14 -6.64 8.18
N PHE A 529 6.93 -7.91 7.79
CA PHE A 529 5.89 -8.74 8.39
C PHE A 529 6.34 -9.98 9.13
N ASN A 530 7.63 -10.22 9.29
CA ASN A 530 8.10 -11.30 10.14
C ASN A 530 8.77 -10.77 11.39
N GLY A 531 8.21 -11.15 12.52
CA GLY A 531 8.68 -10.83 13.85
C GLY A 531 9.94 -11.59 14.25
N SER A 532 10.93 -11.77 13.38
CA SER A 532 12.24 -12.26 13.77
C SER A 532 13.31 -11.26 13.34
N MET A 533 13.56 -10.26 14.19
CA MET A 533 14.77 -9.44 14.13
C MET A 533 16.01 -10.17 14.67
N GLN A 534 15.90 -11.45 15.02
CA GLN A 534 17.02 -12.19 15.66
C GLN A 534 18.15 -12.55 14.70
N ASP A 535 17.92 -12.56 13.37
CA ASP A 535 18.95 -12.98 12.42
C ASP A 535 19.81 -11.83 11.83
N SER A 536 19.45 -10.56 12.07
CA SER A 536 20.23 -9.43 11.54
C SER A 536 21.46 -9.04 12.37
N LEU A 537 21.70 -9.68 13.51
CA LEU A 537 22.87 -9.41 14.39
C LEU A 537 24.01 -10.43 14.25
N LEU A 538 23.92 -11.40 13.36
CA LEU A 538 24.95 -12.44 13.19
C LEU A 538 25.90 -12.23 12.00
N TYR A 539 25.77 -11.13 11.24
CA TYR A 539 26.73 -10.76 10.20
C TYR A 539 27.16 -9.29 10.36
N ASN A 540 28.12 -9.10 11.24
CA ASN A 540 29.15 -8.05 11.20
C ASN A 540 30.52 -8.70 11.34
#